data_62374a7f9127532e95c71ef972eddb28
#
_entry.id   62374a7f9127532e95c71ef972eddb28
#
_cell.length_a   1.000
_cell.length_b   1.000
_cell.length_c   1.000
_cell.angle_alpha   90.00
_cell.angle_beta   90.00
_cell.angle_gamma   90.00
#
_symmetry.space_group_name_H-M   'P 1'
#
loop_
_entity.id
_entity.type
_entity.pdbx_description
1 polymer ?
#
loop_
_entity_poly.entity_id
_entity_poly.type
_entity_poly.pdbx_seq_one_letter_code
_entity_poly.pdbx_strand_id
1 'polypeptide(L)'
;MPEHSKVDPVSFARRPESIGQQAVSAPQTGAEYLASLDDDREVYIYGERVKQVTKHPAFRNTARMIARLYDALHDPKQKDKIVTPTDTGNGGVTHAFFKAPKSMADLLQGRSAIVEWARLTYGWAGRSPDYKAAFLASLGANAEFYDPYQANAKRWYKFSQERVPFINHAIIHPPVDRDRPPNESADVCCHVEKETDAGLIVSGAKVVATGSVLTNYTFVAHHGLIPLQDPKFAVVFMLPTNSPGAKFICRTSYEMTSTVMGSPFDYPLSSRLDENDAVFIMDKVLIPWENVFVYGDIEKANNFFPRTGFLPRFVVHGCTRLAVKLDFIAGLLLKAVEAAGTKDYRGVQANVGEVIAWRNLFWALSDAMVRDPRPWIGDYVLPNVDPGNAYQIIATMAYSKIKYLIEQTVASGLIYLNSHASDFKNPEIRPYIDRFMRGSNGYNAEDRVKLMKLLWDSIATEFGGRHELYEINYGGSTEEIRRYALFGAIGSGNADRFKGFAEQCMAEYDLDGWRVPDLTDPGELSYHATRRSFT
;
A
#
# COMPACT_ATOMS: atom_id res chain seq x y z
N MET A 1 46.84 13.64 -8.02
CA MET A 1 45.85 13.08 -7.05
C MET A 1 45.24 14.24 -6.31
N PRO A 2 43.96 14.56 -6.43
CA PRO A 2 43.32 15.57 -5.60
C PRO A 2 43.07 14.96 -4.21
N GLU A 3 43.46 15.69 -3.18
CA GLU A 3 43.17 15.37 -1.77
C GLU A 3 41.66 15.24 -1.58
N HIS A 4 41.23 14.06 -1.14
CA HIS A 4 39.88 13.87 -0.65
C HIS A 4 39.71 14.69 0.61
N SER A 5 38.96 15.81 0.52
CA SER A 5 38.50 16.55 1.69
C SER A 5 37.75 15.55 2.60
N LYS A 6 38.21 15.42 3.83
CA LYS A 6 37.50 14.70 4.89
C LYS A 6 36.20 15.45 5.17
N VAL A 7 35.13 15.06 4.48
CA VAL A 7 33.78 15.50 4.81
C VAL A 7 33.42 14.83 6.13
N ASP A 8 33.18 15.62 7.14
CA ASP A 8 32.73 15.14 8.46
C ASP A 8 31.38 14.44 8.28
N PRO A 9 31.27 13.11 8.48
CA PRO A 9 30.02 12.38 8.22
C PRO A 9 28.86 12.77 9.17
N VAL A 10 29.15 13.55 10.20
CA VAL A 10 28.19 13.88 11.27
C VAL A 10 27.27 15.05 10.92
N SER A 11 27.61 15.87 9.91
CA SER A 11 26.88 17.12 9.63
C SER A 11 25.65 16.98 8.72
N PHE A 12 25.40 15.83 8.09
CA PHE A 12 24.45 15.71 7.00
C PHE A 12 23.17 14.92 7.29
N ALA A 13 23.12 14.07 8.30
CA ALA A 13 21.88 13.44 8.73
C ALA A 13 21.16 14.34 9.74
N ARG A 14 20.03 14.93 9.37
CA ARG A 14 19.11 15.49 10.38
C ARG A 14 18.69 14.34 11.29
N ARG A 15 19.34 14.21 12.43
CA ARG A 15 19.02 13.17 13.43
C ARG A 15 17.57 13.36 13.86
N PRO A 16 16.80 12.29 14.08
CA PRO A 16 15.50 12.41 14.73
C PRO A 16 15.54 13.23 16.02
N GLU A 17 16.65 13.18 16.77
CA GLU A 17 16.88 13.97 17.98
C GLU A 17 17.04 15.47 17.73
N SER A 18 17.61 15.90 16.61
CA SER A 18 17.72 17.33 16.27
C SER A 18 16.38 17.96 15.88
N ILE A 19 15.41 17.13 15.52
CA ILE A 19 14.02 17.53 15.26
C ILE A 19 13.21 17.56 16.56
N GLY A 20 13.62 16.79 17.58
CA GLY A 20 12.87 16.56 18.83
C GLY A 20 13.21 17.48 20.01
N GLN A 21 14.06 18.51 19.86
CA GLN A 21 14.42 19.41 20.99
C GLN A 21 13.33 20.41 21.36
N GLN A 22 12.30 20.62 20.53
CA GLN A 22 11.07 21.31 20.93
C GLN A 22 9.97 20.28 21.11
N ALA A 23 9.27 20.32 22.24
CA ALA A 23 8.08 19.52 22.47
C ALA A 23 7.04 19.82 21.37
N VAL A 24 6.97 18.97 20.37
CA VAL A 24 6.05 19.14 19.24
C VAL A 24 4.71 18.55 19.64
N SER A 25 3.72 19.40 19.84
CA SER A 25 2.37 18.99 20.27
C SER A 25 1.46 18.57 19.12
N ALA A 26 1.88 18.75 17.87
CA ALA A 26 1.10 18.44 16.68
C ALA A 26 1.97 17.88 15.54
N PRO A 27 1.42 17.06 14.65
CA PRO A 27 2.08 16.62 13.43
C PRO A 27 2.49 17.79 12.53
N GLN A 28 3.38 17.55 11.57
CA GLN A 28 3.74 18.56 10.58
C GLN A 28 2.52 18.99 9.75
N THR A 29 2.51 20.24 9.33
CA THR A 29 1.57 20.81 8.37
C THR A 29 1.98 20.46 6.94
N GLY A 30 1.10 20.68 5.96
CA GLY A 30 1.44 20.52 4.54
C GLY A 30 2.57 21.45 4.09
N ALA A 31 2.63 22.68 4.63
CA ALA A 31 3.71 23.63 4.35
C ALA A 31 5.05 23.14 4.92
N GLU A 32 5.06 22.65 6.16
CA GLU A 32 6.27 22.07 6.79
C GLU A 32 6.73 20.81 6.06
N TYR A 33 5.79 19.96 5.61
CA TYR A 33 6.12 18.81 4.79
C TYR A 33 6.79 19.23 3.48
N LEU A 34 6.21 20.17 2.72
CA LEU A 34 6.81 20.64 1.46
C LEU A 34 8.19 21.26 1.70
N ALA A 35 8.36 22.03 2.77
CA ALA A 35 9.66 22.61 3.15
C ALA A 35 10.69 21.52 3.49
N SER A 36 10.27 20.41 4.09
CA SER A 36 11.16 19.30 4.45
C SER A 36 11.73 18.54 3.26
N LEU A 37 11.13 18.73 2.07
CA LEU A 37 11.60 18.13 0.82
C LEU A 37 12.62 19.03 0.07
N ASP A 38 12.85 20.23 0.54
CA ASP A 38 13.87 21.14 -0.02
C ASP A 38 15.22 20.82 0.64
N ASP A 39 15.84 19.76 0.17
CA ASP A 39 17.08 19.19 0.68
C ASP A 39 17.98 18.70 -0.47
N ASP A 40 19.13 18.12 -0.14
CA ASP A 40 20.17 17.72 -1.10
C ASP A 40 19.95 16.31 -1.70
N ARG A 41 18.73 15.74 -1.65
CA ARG A 41 18.44 14.39 -2.17
C ARG A 41 18.87 14.23 -3.62
N GLU A 42 19.43 13.06 -3.94
CA GLU A 42 19.91 12.75 -5.28
C GLU A 42 18.86 11.97 -6.08
N VAL A 43 18.04 12.70 -6.84
CA VAL A 43 16.97 12.15 -7.67
C VAL A 43 17.29 12.37 -9.14
N TYR A 44 17.15 11.30 -9.94
CA TYR A 44 17.39 11.32 -11.38
C TYR A 44 16.16 10.86 -12.14
N ILE A 45 15.78 11.63 -13.17
CA ILE A 45 14.69 11.31 -14.10
C ILE A 45 15.04 11.88 -15.49
N TYR A 46 14.73 11.15 -16.55
CA TYR A 46 15.03 11.54 -17.94
C TYR A 46 16.52 11.91 -18.19
N GLY A 47 17.44 11.28 -17.45
CA GLY A 47 18.88 11.54 -17.57
C GLY A 47 19.36 12.78 -16.79
N GLU A 48 18.48 13.50 -16.11
CA GLU A 48 18.81 14.73 -15.40
C GLU A 48 18.67 14.58 -13.88
N ARG A 49 19.52 15.30 -13.13
CA ARG A 49 19.37 15.43 -11.67
C ARG A 49 18.30 16.46 -11.34
N VAL A 50 17.31 16.05 -10.57
CA VAL A 50 16.25 16.93 -10.07
C VAL A 50 16.79 17.81 -8.94
N LYS A 51 16.71 19.14 -9.09
CA LYS A 51 17.20 20.09 -8.08
C LYS A 51 16.22 20.25 -6.92
N GLN A 52 14.92 20.35 -7.21
CA GLN A 52 13.86 20.57 -6.22
C GLN A 52 12.62 19.76 -6.60
N VAL A 53 12.34 18.67 -5.89
CA VAL A 53 11.22 17.77 -6.21
C VAL A 53 9.86 18.46 -6.10
N THR A 54 9.71 19.42 -5.19
CA THR A 54 8.47 20.19 -4.99
C THR A 54 8.14 21.18 -6.12
N LYS A 55 9.11 21.46 -7.00
CA LYS A 55 8.96 22.37 -8.16
C LYS A 55 9.03 21.64 -9.50
N HIS A 56 9.64 20.45 -9.51
CA HIS A 56 9.86 19.70 -10.74
C HIS A 56 8.53 19.19 -11.32
N PRO A 57 8.28 19.32 -12.64
CA PRO A 57 7.01 18.91 -13.27
C PRO A 57 6.63 17.45 -13.06
N ALA A 58 7.59 16.58 -12.81
CA ALA A 58 7.36 15.16 -12.58
C ALA A 58 6.79 14.82 -11.19
N PHE A 59 6.82 15.76 -10.21
CA PHE A 59 6.53 15.43 -8.80
C PHE A 59 5.73 16.49 -8.06
N ARG A 60 5.66 17.73 -8.56
CA ARG A 60 5.17 18.91 -7.83
C ARG A 60 3.71 18.82 -7.39
N ASN A 61 2.84 18.24 -8.23
CA ASN A 61 1.41 18.16 -7.92
C ASN A 61 1.16 17.01 -6.95
N THR A 62 1.84 15.87 -7.12
CA THR A 62 1.77 14.76 -6.18
C THR A 62 2.30 15.19 -4.80
N ALA A 63 3.40 15.96 -4.73
CA ALA A 63 3.87 16.55 -3.47
C ALA A 63 2.79 17.41 -2.79
N ARG A 64 2.07 18.25 -3.56
CA ARG A 64 0.96 19.08 -3.04
C ARG A 64 -0.25 18.23 -2.60
N MET A 65 -0.52 17.13 -3.28
CA MET A 65 -1.59 16.21 -2.84
C MET A 65 -1.24 15.54 -1.50
N ILE A 66 0.03 15.18 -1.29
CA ILE A 66 0.49 14.69 0.02
C ILE A 66 0.41 15.80 1.09
N ALA A 67 0.81 17.03 0.76
CA ALA A 67 0.67 18.18 1.67
C ALA A 67 -0.77 18.36 2.17
N ARG A 68 -1.78 18.17 1.31
CA ARG A 68 -3.20 18.23 1.71
C ARG A 68 -3.59 17.17 2.76
N LEU A 69 -2.93 16.01 2.76
CA LEU A 69 -3.16 14.99 3.79
C LEU A 69 -2.70 15.52 5.15
N TYR A 70 -1.54 16.17 5.19
CA TYR A 70 -1.03 16.80 6.42
C TYR A 70 -1.92 17.95 6.89
N ASP A 71 -2.38 18.81 5.98
CA ASP A 71 -3.29 19.91 6.33
C ASP A 71 -4.61 19.41 6.93
N ALA A 72 -5.09 18.24 6.50
CA ALA A 72 -6.30 17.61 7.05
C ALA A 72 -6.16 17.21 8.53
N LEU A 73 -4.94 17.00 9.04
CA LEU A 73 -4.68 16.74 10.47
C LEU A 73 -4.97 17.98 11.35
N HIS A 74 -5.00 19.15 10.75
CA HIS A 74 -5.19 20.45 11.41
C HIS A 74 -6.56 21.08 11.08
N ASP A 75 -7.26 20.59 10.05
CA ASP A 75 -8.56 21.10 9.63
C ASP A 75 -9.65 20.76 10.69
N PRO A 76 -10.30 21.75 11.31
CA PRO A 76 -11.35 21.51 12.30
C PRO A 76 -12.50 20.62 11.80
N LYS A 77 -12.74 20.54 10.49
CA LYS A 77 -13.81 19.75 9.90
C LYS A 77 -13.45 18.25 9.74
N GLN A 78 -12.16 17.93 9.76
CA GLN A 78 -11.65 16.60 9.46
C GLN A 78 -10.87 15.97 10.62
N LYS A 79 -10.14 16.77 11.40
CA LYS A 79 -9.20 16.30 12.42
C LYS A 79 -9.80 15.31 13.40
N ASP A 80 -11.03 15.52 13.86
CA ASP A 80 -11.67 14.66 14.86
C ASP A 80 -11.87 13.21 14.39
N LYS A 81 -11.85 12.97 13.07
CA LYS A 81 -11.94 11.63 12.48
C LYS A 81 -10.57 11.00 12.22
N ILE A 82 -9.50 11.81 12.21
CA ILE A 82 -8.17 11.41 11.77
C ILE A 82 -7.21 11.30 12.95
N VAL A 83 -7.29 12.22 13.92
CA VAL A 83 -6.29 12.31 14.98
C VAL A 83 -6.76 11.68 16.29
N THR A 84 -5.77 11.27 17.09
CA THR A 84 -5.93 10.77 18.46
C THR A 84 -4.82 11.35 19.34
N PRO A 85 -5.00 11.46 20.66
CA PRO A 85 -3.89 11.78 21.56
C PRO A 85 -2.74 10.79 21.42
N THR A 86 -1.49 11.30 21.44
CA THR A 86 -0.30 10.45 21.49
C THR A 86 -0.21 9.71 22.83
N ASP A 87 0.55 8.62 22.87
CA ASP A 87 0.95 7.93 24.11
C ASP A 87 2.44 8.16 24.46
N THR A 88 3.06 9.17 23.85
CA THR A 88 4.48 9.50 24.02
C THR A 88 4.78 10.43 25.18
N GLY A 89 3.76 10.94 25.86
CA GLY A 89 3.87 11.86 26.98
C GLY A 89 4.10 13.32 26.58
N ASN A 90 4.03 13.68 25.29
CA ASN A 90 4.21 15.06 24.81
C ASN A 90 2.93 15.92 24.91
N GLY A 91 1.78 15.34 25.31
CA GLY A 91 0.50 16.03 25.40
C GLY A 91 -0.12 16.43 24.05
N GLY A 92 0.42 15.88 22.93
CA GLY A 92 0.01 16.20 21.58
C GLY A 92 -0.94 15.19 20.96
N VAL A 93 -1.13 15.34 19.64
CA VAL A 93 -1.96 14.46 18.82
C VAL A 93 -1.17 13.85 17.67
N THR A 94 -1.66 12.73 17.14
CA THR A 94 -1.09 12.03 15.98
C THR A 94 -2.20 11.53 15.07
N HIS A 95 -1.88 11.16 13.84
CA HIS A 95 -2.80 10.37 13.02
C HIS A 95 -3.07 9.02 13.70
N ALA A 96 -4.33 8.65 13.89
CA ALA A 96 -4.73 7.53 14.76
C ALA A 96 -4.07 6.19 14.40
N PHE A 97 -3.73 5.98 13.13
CA PHE A 97 -3.06 4.75 12.69
C PHE A 97 -1.57 4.69 13.07
N PHE A 98 -0.95 5.79 13.53
CA PHE A 98 0.44 5.81 14.03
C PHE A 98 0.57 5.35 15.48
N LYS A 99 -0.54 5.22 16.20
CA LYS A 99 -0.58 4.70 17.57
C LYS A 99 -0.78 3.19 17.59
N ALA A 100 -0.09 2.49 18.50
CA ALA A 100 -0.31 1.06 18.74
C ALA A 100 -1.69 0.83 19.39
N PRO A 101 -2.55 -0.02 18.82
CA PRO A 101 -3.89 -0.23 19.33
C PRO A 101 -3.90 -1.14 20.56
N LYS A 102 -4.76 -0.82 21.55
CA LYS A 102 -5.01 -1.64 22.75
C LYS A 102 -6.43 -2.19 22.79
N SER A 103 -7.27 -1.77 21.88
CA SER A 103 -8.69 -2.14 21.86
C SER A 103 -9.25 -2.17 20.43
N MET A 104 -10.44 -2.77 20.30
CA MET A 104 -11.23 -2.67 19.07
C MET A 104 -11.56 -1.20 18.72
N ALA A 105 -11.78 -0.35 19.72
CA ALA A 105 -12.07 1.05 19.51
C ALA A 105 -10.89 1.77 18.86
N ASP A 106 -9.65 1.49 19.29
CA ASP A 106 -8.44 2.05 18.68
C ASP A 106 -8.27 1.58 17.23
N LEU A 107 -8.56 0.31 16.94
CA LEU A 107 -8.52 -0.24 15.59
C LEU A 107 -9.56 0.42 14.68
N LEU A 108 -10.79 0.62 15.17
CA LEU A 108 -11.85 1.32 14.44
C LEU A 108 -11.48 2.78 14.17
N GLN A 109 -10.88 3.47 15.15
CA GLN A 109 -10.40 4.84 14.96
C GLN A 109 -9.26 4.91 13.95
N GLY A 110 -8.27 4.01 14.02
CA GLY A 110 -7.19 3.91 13.05
C GLY A 110 -7.71 3.66 11.62
N ARG A 111 -8.69 2.75 11.47
CA ARG A 111 -9.35 2.50 10.19
C ARG A 111 -10.10 3.73 9.68
N SER A 112 -10.81 4.45 10.55
CA SER A 112 -11.50 5.69 10.18
C SER A 112 -10.52 6.73 9.64
N ALA A 113 -9.36 6.89 10.29
CA ALA A 113 -8.32 7.80 9.85
C ALA A 113 -7.77 7.44 8.45
N ILE A 114 -7.54 6.15 8.17
CA ILE A 114 -7.16 5.67 6.84
C ILE A 114 -8.24 6.03 5.80
N VAL A 115 -9.53 5.82 6.13
CA VAL A 115 -10.66 6.15 5.23
C VAL A 115 -10.66 7.63 4.87
N GLU A 116 -10.51 8.52 5.85
CA GLU A 116 -10.56 9.97 5.60
C GLU A 116 -9.38 10.43 4.73
N TRP A 117 -8.15 9.95 4.98
CA TRP A 117 -7.01 10.24 4.11
C TRP A 117 -7.13 9.62 2.72
N ALA A 118 -7.60 8.38 2.62
CA ALA A 118 -7.85 7.73 1.34
C ALA A 118 -8.90 8.49 0.51
N ARG A 119 -9.94 9.06 1.13
CA ARG A 119 -10.95 9.89 0.45
C ARG A 119 -10.36 11.14 -0.19
N LEU A 120 -9.40 11.81 0.45
CA LEU A 120 -8.73 12.97 -0.10
C LEU A 120 -7.94 12.68 -1.39
N THR A 121 -7.54 11.43 -1.57
CA THR A 121 -6.84 10.93 -2.76
C THR A 121 -7.69 9.99 -3.61
N TYR A 122 -8.98 9.89 -3.31
CA TYR A 122 -9.92 8.97 -3.98
C TYR A 122 -9.47 7.50 -3.96
N GLY A 123 -8.66 7.13 -2.97
CA GLY A 123 -8.07 5.79 -2.83
C GLY A 123 -6.88 5.49 -3.76
N TRP A 124 -6.39 6.49 -4.51
CA TRP A 124 -5.29 6.30 -5.48
C TRP A 124 -3.89 6.45 -4.89
N ALA A 125 -3.72 7.11 -3.74
CA ALA A 125 -2.45 7.10 -3.03
C ALA A 125 -2.27 5.80 -2.24
N GLY A 126 -1.60 4.84 -2.82
CA GLY A 126 -1.34 3.53 -2.21
C GLY A 126 -0.24 3.57 -1.14
N ARG A 127 0.69 4.49 -1.29
CA ARG A 127 1.83 4.73 -0.40
C ARG A 127 1.72 6.10 0.28
N SER A 128 0.54 6.43 0.81
CA SER A 128 0.33 7.59 1.66
C SER A 128 1.19 7.53 2.95
N PRO A 129 1.39 8.64 3.67
CA PRO A 129 2.22 8.65 4.88
C PRO A 129 1.78 7.65 5.94
N ASP A 130 0.48 7.37 6.10
CA ASP A 130 -0.06 6.38 7.02
C ASP A 130 0.20 4.91 6.62
N TYR A 131 0.56 4.65 5.38
CA TYR A 131 0.94 3.30 4.97
C TYR A 131 2.06 2.71 5.85
N LYS A 132 3.10 3.49 6.17
CA LYS A 132 4.20 3.03 7.03
C LYS A 132 3.87 3.03 8.52
N ALA A 133 2.80 3.65 8.93
CA ALA A 133 2.29 3.49 10.30
C ALA A 133 1.93 2.02 10.62
N ALA A 134 1.68 1.18 9.61
CA ALA A 134 1.56 -0.26 9.79
C ALA A 134 2.78 -0.87 10.49
N PHE A 135 3.99 -0.38 10.19
CA PHE A 135 5.24 -0.77 10.84
C PHE A 135 5.57 0.11 12.05
N LEU A 136 5.53 1.43 11.91
CA LEU A 136 5.98 2.38 12.92
C LEU A 136 5.22 2.24 14.25
N ALA A 137 3.91 2.03 14.18
CA ALA A 137 3.09 1.84 15.38
C ALA A 137 3.39 0.52 16.12
N SER A 138 3.93 -0.50 15.44
CA SER A 138 4.31 -1.75 16.09
C SER A 138 5.64 -1.67 16.85
N LEU A 139 6.50 -0.69 16.54
CA LEU A 139 7.83 -0.55 17.15
C LEU A 139 7.79 -0.37 18.67
N GLY A 140 6.83 0.42 19.17
CA GLY A 140 6.72 0.66 20.61
C GLY A 140 6.24 -0.54 21.39
N ALA A 141 5.24 -1.26 20.85
CA ALA A 141 4.66 -2.44 21.46
C ALA A 141 5.59 -3.65 21.46
N ASN A 142 6.40 -3.81 20.41
CA ASN A 142 7.27 -4.97 20.19
C ASN A 142 8.76 -4.61 20.28
N ALA A 143 9.12 -3.69 21.15
CA ALA A 143 10.50 -3.21 21.24
C ALA A 143 11.52 -4.33 21.56
N GLU A 144 11.11 -5.35 22.29
CA GLU A 144 11.97 -6.48 22.68
C GLU A 144 12.44 -7.32 21.48
N PHE A 145 11.64 -7.41 20.42
CA PHE A 145 12.07 -8.06 19.18
C PHE A 145 13.36 -7.47 18.62
N TYR A 146 13.57 -6.17 18.82
CA TYR A 146 14.69 -5.42 18.26
C TYR A 146 15.95 -5.45 19.12
N ASP A 147 16.04 -6.34 20.14
CA ASP A 147 17.28 -6.50 20.91
C ASP A 147 18.49 -6.80 19.98
N PRO A 148 19.64 -6.08 20.13
CA PRO A 148 19.98 -5.06 21.15
C PRO A 148 19.57 -3.60 20.81
N TYR A 149 18.77 -3.38 19.77
CA TYR A 149 18.36 -2.05 19.24
C TYR A 149 17.00 -1.57 19.77
N GLN A 150 16.53 -2.07 20.91
CA GLN A 150 15.21 -1.68 21.48
C GLN A 150 15.05 -0.18 21.69
N ALA A 151 16.12 0.51 22.09
CA ALA A 151 16.13 1.96 22.29
C ALA A 151 15.78 2.70 20.98
N ASN A 152 16.28 2.20 19.84
CA ASN A 152 15.99 2.75 18.51
C ASN A 152 14.51 2.55 18.17
N ALA A 153 13.95 1.36 18.39
CA ALA A 153 12.55 1.08 18.15
C ALA A 153 11.64 2.03 18.95
N LYS A 154 11.89 2.19 20.24
CA LYS A 154 11.14 3.12 21.11
C LYS A 154 11.26 4.58 20.65
N ARG A 155 12.45 5.01 20.26
CA ARG A 155 12.71 6.37 19.77
C ARG A 155 11.95 6.63 18.44
N TRP A 156 12.01 5.71 17.50
CA TRP A 156 11.29 5.83 16.22
C TRP A 156 9.78 5.79 16.40
N TYR A 157 9.26 4.98 17.35
CA TYR A 157 7.85 4.99 17.70
C TYR A 157 7.40 6.36 18.20
N LYS A 158 8.14 6.93 19.16
CA LYS A 158 7.87 8.27 19.68
C LYS A 158 7.91 9.31 18.56
N PHE A 159 9.01 9.39 17.83
CA PHE A 159 9.20 10.33 16.72
C PHE A 159 8.09 10.22 15.67
N SER A 160 7.69 9.00 15.30
CA SER A 160 6.68 8.79 14.26
C SER A 160 5.30 9.31 14.67
N GLN A 161 4.91 9.19 15.93
CA GLN A 161 3.66 9.78 16.42
C GLN A 161 3.74 11.30 16.47
N GLU A 162 4.83 11.85 16.98
CA GLU A 162 4.96 13.28 17.20
C GLU A 162 5.09 14.08 15.91
N ARG A 163 5.66 13.51 14.85
CA ARG A 163 5.91 14.18 13.57
C ARG A 163 5.10 13.68 12.39
N VAL A 164 4.59 12.45 12.46
CA VAL A 164 3.90 11.79 11.34
C VAL A 164 4.74 11.89 10.05
N PRO A 165 6.00 11.38 10.03
CA PRO A 165 6.88 11.52 8.88
C PRO A 165 6.37 10.74 7.69
N PHE A 166 6.62 11.22 6.47
CA PHE A 166 6.39 10.41 5.28
C PHE A 166 7.56 9.46 5.06
N ILE A 167 7.31 8.17 5.13
CA ILE A 167 8.31 7.11 4.99
C ILE A 167 7.86 6.15 3.89
N ASN A 168 8.74 5.86 2.94
CA ASN A 168 8.53 4.73 2.04
C ASN A 168 9.17 3.45 2.58
N HIS A 169 9.03 2.35 1.86
CA HIS A 169 9.87 1.17 2.09
C HIS A 169 10.61 0.74 0.82
N ALA A 170 11.80 0.21 1.03
CA ALA A 170 12.64 -0.39 0.01
C ALA A 170 13.07 -1.78 0.51
N ILE A 171 12.31 -2.81 0.14
CA ILE A 171 12.44 -4.16 0.72
C ILE A 171 12.82 -5.23 -0.30
N ILE A 172 12.60 -4.98 -1.59
CA ILE A 172 12.86 -5.92 -2.66
C ILE A 172 14.22 -5.63 -3.29
N HIS A 173 15.09 -6.63 -3.37
CA HIS A 173 16.32 -6.55 -4.15
C HIS A 173 16.04 -6.44 -5.66
N PRO A 174 16.96 -5.87 -6.45
CA PRO A 174 16.86 -5.96 -7.90
C PRO A 174 16.65 -7.40 -8.37
N PRO A 175 15.86 -7.63 -9.44
CA PRO A 175 15.50 -8.97 -9.91
C PRO A 175 16.62 -9.63 -10.73
N VAL A 176 17.79 -9.75 -10.12
CA VAL A 176 18.96 -10.42 -10.66
C VAL A 176 19.11 -11.75 -9.95
N ASP A 177 19.31 -12.83 -10.68
CA ASP A 177 19.55 -14.18 -10.17
C ASP A 177 18.64 -14.58 -8.99
N ARG A 178 17.31 -14.41 -9.18
CA ARG A 178 16.29 -14.58 -8.12
C ARG A 178 16.19 -15.99 -7.55
N ASP A 179 16.77 -16.96 -8.20
CA ASP A 179 16.88 -18.36 -7.78
C ASP A 179 18.04 -18.61 -6.83
N ARG A 180 18.83 -17.57 -6.51
CA ARG A 180 20.01 -17.62 -5.63
C ARG A 180 19.84 -16.75 -4.39
N PRO A 181 20.55 -17.08 -3.29
CA PRO A 181 20.56 -16.22 -2.11
C PRO A 181 21.26 -14.88 -2.41
N PRO A 182 20.84 -13.76 -1.78
CA PRO A 182 21.37 -12.42 -2.05
C PRO A 182 22.90 -12.27 -1.95
N ASN A 183 23.57 -13.08 -1.15
CA ASN A 183 25.04 -13.06 -1.01
C ASN A 183 25.78 -13.56 -2.25
N GLU A 184 25.14 -14.30 -3.15
CA GLU A 184 25.71 -14.71 -4.45
C GLU A 184 25.61 -13.60 -5.50
N SER A 185 24.81 -12.54 -5.25
CA SER A 185 24.67 -11.32 -6.07
C SER A 185 25.00 -10.08 -5.24
N ALA A 186 26.10 -10.10 -4.50
CA ALA A 186 26.49 -9.08 -3.53
C ALA A 186 26.75 -7.71 -4.17
N ASP A 187 27.14 -7.66 -5.42
CA ASP A 187 27.36 -6.44 -6.20
C ASP A 187 26.06 -5.66 -6.50
N VAL A 188 24.92 -6.33 -6.39
CA VAL A 188 23.59 -5.78 -6.64
C VAL A 188 22.78 -5.61 -5.36
N CYS A 189 22.82 -6.63 -4.48
CA CYS A 189 21.96 -6.71 -3.31
C CYS A 189 22.45 -5.83 -2.16
N CYS A 190 21.50 -5.22 -1.45
CA CYS A 190 21.81 -4.40 -0.27
C CYS A 190 22.49 -5.21 0.82
N HIS A 191 23.68 -4.78 1.26
CA HIS A 191 24.47 -5.42 2.29
C HIS A 191 25.35 -4.42 3.05
N VAL A 192 25.84 -4.83 4.21
CA VAL A 192 26.80 -4.09 5.02
C VAL A 192 28.22 -4.38 4.52
N GLU A 193 28.94 -3.35 4.05
CA GLU A 193 30.35 -3.48 3.67
C GLU A 193 31.26 -3.56 4.90
N LYS A 194 31.00 -2.69 5.89
CA LYS A 194 31.76 -2.64 7.14
C LYS A 194 31.02 -1.94 8.26
N GLU A 195 31.45 -2.22 9.49
CA GLU A 195 31.08 -1.52 10.70
C GLU A 195 32.06 -0.38 11.00
N THR A 196 31.53 0.68 11.60
CA THR A 196 32.30 1.83 12.10
C THR A 196 31.73 2.26 13.46
N ASP A 197 32.47 3.10 14.20
CA ASP A 197 31.98 3.68 15.47
C ASP A 197 30.70 4.52 15.26
N ALA A 198 30.53 5.13 14.07
CA ALA A 198 29.39 5.98 13.72
C ALA A 198 28.17 5.18 13.23
N GLY A 199 28.34 3.92 12.80
CA GLY A 199 27.28 3.12 12.22
C GLY A 199 27.78 2.13 11.15
N LEU A 200 26.85 1.67 10.33
CA LEU A 200 27.08 0.71 9.24
C LEU A 200 27.29 1.44 7.92
N ILE A 201 28.30 1.02 7.14
CA ILE A 201 28.44 1.43 5.73
C ILE A 201 27.74 0.40 4.88
N VAL A 202 26.73 0.83 4.13
CA VAL A 202 25.84 -0.03 3.35
C VAL A 202 25.95 0.30 1.86
N SER A 203 26.03 -0.75 1.03
CA SER A 203 25.99 -0.66 -0.43
C SER A 203 24.96 -1.60 -1.03
N GLY A 204 24.65 -1.39 -2.33
CA GLY A 204 23.70 -2.18 -3.10
C GLY A 204 22.43 -1.40 -3.44
N ALA A 205 21.41 -2.10 -3.91
CA ALA A 205 20.18 -1.45 -4.34
C ALA A 205 18.92 -2.16 -3.84
N LYS A 206 17.83 -1.40 -3.84
CA LYS A 206 16.45 -1.88 -3.70
C LYS A 206 15.61 -1.31 -4.84
N VAL A 207 14.56 -2.04 -5.22
CA VAL A 207 13.69 -1.64 -6.34
C VAL A 207 12.24 -1.46 -5.90
N VAL A 208 11.47 -0.83 -6.78
CA VAL A 208 10.06 -0.49 -6.52
C VAL A 208 9.94 0.33 -5.23
N ALA A 209 10.88 1.27 -5.05
CA ALA A 209 10.81 2.24 -3.95
C ALA A 209 9.75 3.30 -4.27
N THR A 210 8.48 2.90 -4.18
CA THR A 210 7.32 3.72 -4.56
C THR A 210 7.20 4.97 -3.71
N GLY A 211 7.09 6.14 -4.35
CA GLY A 211 6.94 7.43 -3.69
C GLY A 211 8.21 7.95 -3.00
N SER A 212 9.33 7.21 -3.07
CA SER A 212 10.56 7.48 -2.31
C SER A 212 11.09 8.91 -2.46
N VAL A 213 10.99 9.48 -3.67
CA VAL A 213 11.47 10.83 -3.95
C VAL A 213 10.73 11.93 -3.19
N LEU A 214 9.55 11.64 -2.65
CA LEU A 214 8.69 12.54 -1.88
C LEU A 214 8.66 12.20 -0.38
N THR A 215 9.47 11.25 0.08
CA THR A 215 9.50 10.84 1.49
C THR A 215 10.62 11.52 2.28
N ASN A 216 10.45 11.61 3.59
CA ASN A 216 11.48 12.10 4.49
C ASN A 216 12.53 11.01 4.78
N TYR A 217 12.07 9.75 4.84
CA TYR A 217 12.90 8.60 5.17
C TYR A 217 12.55 7.40 4.32
N THR A 218 13.50 6.50 4.18
CA THR A 218 13.34 5.18 3.57
C THR A 218 13.55 4.11 4.62
N PHE A 219 12.54 3.26 4.82
CA PHE A 219 12.65 2.04 5.60
C PHE A 219 13.21 0.92 4.72
N VAL A 220 14.33 0.33 5.12
CA VAL A 220 15.00 -0.76 4.41
C VAL A 220 14.90 -2.04 5.21
N ALA A 221 14.44 -3.12 4.58
CA ALA A 221 14.40 -4.47 5.13
C ALA A 221 14.60 -5.49 4.00
N HIS A 222 14.58 -6.77 4.35
CA HIS A 222 14.57 -7.86 3.38
C HIS A 222 13.16 -8.45 3.24
N HIS A 223 12.74 -8.63 1.99
CA HIS A 223 11.61 -9.48 1.62
C HIS A 223 11.94 -10.18 0.32
N GLY A 224 11.92 -11.50 0.32
CA GLY A 224 12.27 -12.31 -0.86
C GLY A 224 11.92 -13.79 -0.66
N LEU A 225 11.86 -14.53 -1.77
CA LEU A 225 11.53 -15.97 -1.76
C LEU A 225 12.66 -16.81 -1.20
N ILE A 226 13.92 -16.39 -1.44
CA ILE A 226 15.11 -17.07 -0.93
C ILE A 226 15.54 -16.41 0.38
N PRO A 227 15.63 -17.17 1.48
CA PRO A 227 16.08 -16.63 2.76
C PRO A 227 17.51 -16.10 2.70
N LEU A 228 17.80 -15.10 3.52
CA LEU A 228 19.15 -14.62 3.76
C LEU A 228 19.98 -15.72 4.40
N GLN A 229 21.25 -15.85 3.99
CA GLN A 229 22.19 -16.84 4.48
C GLN A 229 23.48 -16.22 5.06
N ASP A 230 23.73 -14.95 4.79
CA ASP A 230 24.92 -14.22 5.24
C ASP A 230 24.50 -13.06 6.16
N PRO A 231 25.13 -12.93 7.37
CA PRO A 231 24.84 -11.87 8.33
C PRO A 231 24.98 -10.44 7.78
N LYS A 232 25.85 -10.23 6.80
CA LYS A 232 26.03 -8.90 6.16
C LYS A 232 24.80 -8.42 5.42
N PHE A 233 23.91 -9.32 5.00
CA PHE A 233 22.64 -9.01 4.32
C PHE A 233 21.47 -8.94 5.31
N ALA A 234 21.67 -9.43 6.54
CA ALA A 234 20.67 -9.42 7.60
C ALA A 234 20.62 -8.05 8.29
N VAL A 235 20.11 -7.03 7.58
CA VAL A 235 20.07 -5.66 8.09
C VAL A 235 18.70 -5.02 7.86
N VAL A 236 18.17 -4.35 8.90
CA VAL A 236 16.93 -3.55 8.86
C VAL A 236 17.22 -2.20 9.49
N PHE A 237 16.92 -1.13 8.76
CA PHE A 237 17.24 0.22 9.18
C PHE A 237 16.31 1.28 8.61
N MET A 238 16.41 2.49 9.15
CA MET A 238 15.80 3.71 8.63
C MET A 238 16.87 4.64 8.08
N LEU A 239 16.64 5.22 6.90
CA LEU A 239 17.59 6.12 6.24
C LEU A 239 16.90 7.43 5.87
N PRO A 240 17.45 8.61 6.26
CA PRO A 240 17.03 9.89 5.67
C PRO A 240 17.18 9.86 4.13
N THR A 241 16.16 10.33 3.42
CA THR A 241 16.14 10.27 1.94
C THR A 241 17.28 11.09 1.30
N ASN A 242 17.76 12.13 1.99
CA ASN A 242 18.86 12.99 1.55
C ASN A 242 20.24 12.54 2.04
N SER A 243 20.39 11.32 2.52
CA SER A 243 21.69 10.80 2.98
C SER A 243 22.73 10.78 1.83
N PRO A 244 23.98 11.22 2.08
CA PRO A 244 25.04 11.13 1.09
C PRO A 244 25.23 9.70 0.59
N GLY A 245 25.26 9.53 -0.75
CA GLY A 245 25.36 8.23 -1.40
C GLY A 245 24.02 7.53 -1.67
N ALA A 246 22.91 8.04 -1.11
CA ALA A 246 21.56 7.58 -1.45
C ALA A 246 21.11 8.24 -2.76
N LYS A 247 20.80 7.42 -3.77
CA LYS A 247 20.42 7.90 -5.11
C LYS A 247 19.13 7.22 -5.57
N PHE A 248 18.28 7.96 -6.27
CA PHE A 248 17.00 7.47 -6.78
C PHE A 248 16.95 7.63 -8.31
N ILE A 249 16.82 6.52 -9.03
CA ILE A 249 16.58 6.53 -10.48
C ILE A 249 15.09 6.25 -10.69
N CYS A 250 14.38 7.26 -11.16
CA CYS A 250 12.93 7.24 -11.32
C CYS A 250 12.52 6.63 -12.67
N ARG A 251 11.34 5.98 -12.69
CA ARG A 251 10.66 5.67 -13.95
C ARG A 251 10.05 6.94 -14.57
N THR A 252 9.57 6.82 -15.81
CA THR A 252 8.75 7.85 -16.47
C THR A 252 7.66 8.38 -15.53
N SER A 253 7.56 9.72 -15.43
CA SER A 253 6.51 10.37 -14.64
C SER A 253 5.23 10.49 -15.44
N TYR A 254 4.15 9.92 -14.92
CA TYR A 254 2.82 10.10 -15.50
C TYR A 254 2.29 11.51 -15.25
N GLU A 255 2.68 12.16 -14.14
CA GLU A 255 2.37 13.57 -13.89
C GLU A 255 2.93 14.47 -14.98
N MET A 256 4.22 14.32 -15.32
CA MET A 256 4.86 15.12 -16.36
C MET A 256 4.29 14.79 -17.74
N THR A 257 4.14 13.50 -18.07
CA THR A 257 3.56 13.06 -19.35
C THR A 257 2.17 13.64 -19.55
N SER A 258 1.31 13.61 -18.53
CA SER A 258 -0.04 14.17 -18.62
C SER A 258 -0.05 15.68 -18.82
N THR A 259 0.97 16.39 -18.34
CA THR A 259 1.11 17.84 -18.53
C THR A 259 1.56 18.18 -19.97
N VAL A 260 2.37 17.31 -20.58
CA VAL A 260 2.82 17.47 -21.97
C VAL A 260 1.73 17.07 -22.97
N MET A 261 1.05 15.95 -22.73
CA MET A 261 0.06 15.38 -23.64
C MET A 261 -1.34 15.97 -23.51
N GLY A 262 -1.64 16.68 -22.43
CA GLY A 262 -2.97 17.19 -22.16
C GLY A 262 -3.01 18.20 -21.01
N SER A 263 -4.10 18.20 -20.31
CA SER A 263 -4.39 19.10 -19.19
C SER A 263 -4.99 18.32 -18.02
N PRO A 264 -5.23 18.93 -16.85
CA PRO A 264 -5.97 18.29 -15.76
C PRO A 264 -7.40 17.85 -16.13
N PHE A 265 -8.00 18.42 -17.18
CA PHE A 265 -9.28 17.96 -17.72
C PHE A 265 -9.12 16.62 -18.44
N ASP A 266 -7.98 16.42 -19.12
CA ASP A 266 -7.70 15.24 -19.93
C ASP A 266 -7.16 14.07 -19.08
N TYR A 267 -6.33 14.40 -18.07
CA TYR A 267 -5.65 13.43 -17.20
C TYR A 267 -5.77 13.84 -15.71
N PRO A 268 -6.96 13.78 -15.11
CA PRO A 268 -7.23 14.37 -13.80
C PRO A 268 -6.59 13.62 -12.63
N LEU A 269 -6.28 12.34 -12.76
CA LEU A 269 -5.62 11.53 -11.74
C LEU A 269 -4.11 11.46 -11.96
N SER A 270 -3.68 11.12 -13.18
CA SER A 270 -2.25 11.04 -13.57
C SER A 270 -1.50 12.32 -13.24
N SER A 271 -2.15 13.49 -13.46
CA SER A 271 -1.53 14.80 -13.28
C SER A 271 -1.24 15.20 -11.83
N ARG A 272 -1.67 14.41 -10.83
CA ARG A 272 -1.55 14.77 -9.41
C ARG A 272 -1.45 13.63 -8.40
N LEU A 273 -1.50 12.37 -8.84
CA LEU A 273 -1.50 11.19 -7.97
C LEU A 273 -0.48 10.15 -8.42
N ASP A 274 0.54 10.56 -9.17
CA ASP A 274 1.59 9.69 -9.66
C ASP A 274 2.57 9.31 -8.53
N GLU A 275 2.39 8.13 -7.96
CA GLU A 275 3.34 7.53 -7.04
C GLU A 275 4.54 6.95 -7.83
N ASN A 276 5.50 7.79 -8.18
CA ASN A 276 6.65 7.36 -8.98
C ASN A 276 7.43 6.24 -8.28
N ASP A 277 7.77 5.21 -9.04
CA ASP A 277 8.56 4.08 -8.57
C ASP A 277 10.03 4.30 -8.96
N ALA A 278 10.95 4.10 -8.02
CA ALA A 278 12.36 4.32 -8.25
C ALA A 278 13.20 3.08 -7.93
N VAL A 279 14.37 2.99 -8.59
CA VAL A 279 15.48 2.19 -8.09
C VAL A 279 16.19 3.02 -7.04
N PHE A 280 16.27 2.49 -5.83
CA PHE A 280 16.97 3.10 -4.71
C PHE A 280 18.36 2.49 -4.58
N ILE A 281 19.38 3.29 -4.79
CA ILE A 281 20.80 2.91 -4.76
C ILE A 281 21.42 3.44 -3.47
N MET A 282 22.17 2.61 -2.81
CA MET A 282 23.03 2.95 -1.68
C MET A 282 24.49 2.73 -2.12
N ASP A 283 25.25 3.82 -2.23
CA ASP A 283 26.64 3.83 -2.61
C ASP A 283 27.49 4.24 -1.41
N LYS A 284 27.85 3.25 -0.58
CA LYS A 284 28.59 3.42 0.67
C LYS A 284 27.93 4.40 1.64
N VAL A 285 26.62 4.23 1.82
CA VAL A 285 25.81 5.08 2.70
C VAL A 285 26.09 4.73 4.15
N LEU A 286 26.35 5.75 4.96
CA LEU A 286 26.44 5.59 6.42
C LEU A 286 25.03 5.48 7.02
N ILE A 287 24.76 4.41 7.72
CA ILE A 287 23.57 4.19 8.54
C ILE A 287 23.98 4.37 10.01
N PRO A 288 23.64 5.48 10.66
CA PRO A 288 23.94 5.67 12.07
C PRO A 288 23.33 4.56 12.93
N TRP A 289 24.05 4.18 14.01
CA TRP A 289 23.60 3.07 14.89
C TRP A 289 22.19 3.30 15.43
N GLU A 290 21.81 4.53 15.72
CA GLU A 290 20.47 4.89 16.19
C GLU A 290 19.35 4.62 15.16
N ASN A 291 19.67 4.36 13.91
CA ASN A 291 18.71 4.05 12.85
C ASN A 291 18.65 2.57 12.49
N VAL A 292 19.45 1.73 13.16
CA VAL A 292 19.48 0.29 12.95
C VAL A 292 18.44 -0.39 13.83
N PHE A 293 17.70 -1.35 13.26
CA PHE A 293 16.71 -2.17 13.98
C PHE A 293 17.12 -3.63 14.08
N VAL A 294 17.78 -4.16 13.06
CA VAL A 294 18.34 -5.51 13.02
C VAL A 294 19.67 -5.44 12.28
N TYR A 295 20.70 -6.11 12.81
CA TYR A 295 21.96 -6.33 12.10
C TYR A 295 22.60 -7.65 12.52
N GLY A 296 23.04 -8.45 11.53
CA GLY A 296 23.73 -9.70 11.71
C GLY A 296 22.88 -10.90 12.14
N ASP A 297 21.63 -10.66 12.55
CA ASP A 297 20.68 -11.69 12.98
C ASP A 297 19.83 -12.17 11.79
N ILE A 298 20.28 -13.26 11.16
CA ILE A 298 19.63 -13.85 9.97
C ILE A 298 18.20 -14.29 10.29
N GLU A 299 17.97 -14.86 11.47
CA GLU A 299 16.66 -15.37 11.87
C GLU A 299 15.65 -14.21 12.02
N LYS A 300 16.05 -13.13 12.72
CA LYS A 300 15.20 -11.94 12.85
C LYS A 300 14.93 -11.26 11.50
N ALA A 301 15.94 -11.16 10.63
CA ALA A 301 15.79 -10.52 9.34
C ALA A 301 14.84 -11.30 8.41
N ASN A 302 14.96 -12.64 8.35
CA ASN A 302 14.08 -13.51 7.55
C ASN A 302 12.65 -13.55 8.09
N ASN A 303 12.47 -13.47 9.41
CA ASN A 303 11.16 -13.51 10.07
C ASN A 303 10.64 -12.12 10.47
N PHE A 304 11.20 -11.05 9.90
CA PHE A 304 10.87 -9.69 10.26
C PHE A 304 9.36 -9.40 10.12
N PHE A 305 8.79 -9.62 8.94
CA PHE A 305 7.40 -9.27 8.66
C PHE A 305 6.38 -10.08 9.47
N PRO A 306 6.49 -11.41 9.62
CA PRO A 306 5.54 -12.18 10.42
C PRO A 306 5.64 -11.91 11.94
N ARG A 307 6.81 -11.52 12.47
CA ARG A 307 7.04 -11.38 13.92
C ARG A 307 6.86 -9.96 14.46
N THR A 308 6.81 -8.95 13.58
CA THR A 308 6.79 -7.54 14.03
C THR A 308 5.39 -6.94 14.17
N GLY A 309 4.31 -7.69 13.88
CA GLY A 309 2.95 -7.15 13.87
C GLY A 309 2.66 -6.27 12.64
N PHE A 310 3.58 -6.18 11.69
CA PHE A 310 3.42 -5.40 10.46
C PHE A 310 2.30 -5.94 9.57
N LEU A 311 2.27 -7.26 9.30
CA LEU A 311 1.35 -7.85 8.34
C LEU A 311 -0.13 -7.59 8.64
N PRO A 312 -0.65 -7.82 9.86
CA PRO A 312 -2.06 -7.54 10.15
C PRO A 312 -2.44 -6.07 9.94
N ARG A 313 -1.57 -5.14 10.28
CA ARG A 313 -1.78 -3.71 10.11
C ARG A 313 -1.67 -3.27 8.65
N PHE A 314 -0.71 -3.84 7.93
CA PHE A 314 -0.50 -3.61 6.50
C PHE A 314 -1.73 -4.00 5.66
N VAL A 315 -2.32 -5.17 5.92
CA VAL A 315 -3.51 -5.61 5.17
C VAL A 315 -4.76 -4.79 5.49
N VAL A 316 -4.91 -4.29 6.72
CA VAL A 316 -5.99 -3.35 7.07
C VAL A 316 -5.86 -2.06 6.25
N HIS A 317 -4.65 -1.48 6.19
CA HIS A 317 -4.43 -0.27 5.40
C HIS A 317 -4.76 -0.49 3.92
N GLY A 318 -4.20 -1.54 3.32
CA GLY A 318 -4.41 -1.85 1.90
C GLY A 318 -5.86 -2.11 1.54
N CYS A 319 -6.55 -2.96 2.33
CA CYS A 319 -7.96 -3.29 2.12
C CYS A 319 -8.87 -2.07 2.26
N THR A 320 -8.67 -1.27 3.31
CA THR A 320 -9.47 -0.06 3.57
C THR A 320 -9.31 0.97 2.45
N ARG A 321 -8.06 1.23 2.03
CA ARG A 321 -7.77 2.13 0.91
C ARG A 321 -8.40 1.63 -0.40
N LEU A 322 -8.30 0.32 -0.70
CA LEU A 322 -8.92 -0.27 -1.89
C LEU A 322 -10.44 -0.16 -1.83
N ALA A 323 -11.07 -0.38 -0.68
CA ALA A 323 -12.51 -0.20 -0.53
C ALA A 323 -12.96 1.23 -0.87
N VAL A 324 -12.21 2.25 -0.42
CA VAL A 324 -12.46 3.67 -0.79
C VAL A 324 -12.24 3.90 -2.29
N LYS A 325 -11.21 3.32 -2.90
CA LYS A 325 -10.98 3.40 -4.34
C LYS A 325 -12.14 2.79 -5.13
N LEU A 326 -12.71 1.69 -4.64
CA LEU A 326 -13.87 1.06 -5.27
C LEU A 326 -15.17 1.88 -5.09
N ASP A 327 -15.32 2.67 -4.02
CA ASP A 327 -16.39 3.68 -3.93
C ASP A 327 -16.31 4.67 -5.08
N PHE A 328 -15.11 5.18 -5.35
CA PHE A 328 -14.87 6.11 -6.44
C PHE A 328 -15.15 5.48 -7.82
N ILE A 329 -14.61 4.27 -8.06
CA ILE A 329 -14.79 3.53 -9.32
C ILE A 329 -16.27 3.19 -9.56
N ALA A 330 -16.98 2.69 -8.56
CA ALA A 330 -18.41 2.42 -8.67
C ALA A 330 -19.23 3.68 -8.97
N GLY A 331 -18.89 4.79 -8.32
CA GLY A 331 -19.51 6.09 -8.59
C GLY A 331 -19.27 6.57 -10.03
N LEU A 332 -18.05 6.41 -10.56
CA LEU A 332 -17.75 6.73 -11.96
C LEU A 332 -18.54 5.85 -12.93
N LEU A 333 -18.62 4.54 -12.68
CA LEU A 333 -19.36 3.63 -13.54
C LEU A 333 -20.85 3.96 -13.56
N LEU A 334 -21.47 4.24 -12.41
CA LEU A 334 -22.87 4.65 -12.30
C LEU A 334 -23.13 5.93 -13.14
N LYS A 335 -22.27 6.94 -13.02
CA LYS A 335 -22.39 8.16 -13.83
C LYS A 335 -22.15 7.90 -15.33
N ALA A 336 -21.23 7.00 -15.66
CA ALA A 336 -20.92 6.66 -17.05
C ALA A 336 -22.12 6.00 -17.76
N VAL A 337 -22.81 5.06 -17.12
CA VAL A 337 -24.01 4.43 -17.70
C VAL A 337 -25.20 5.37 -17.79
N GLU A 338 -25.32 6.34 -16.86
CA GLU A 338 -26.29 7.44 -16.98
C GLU A 338 -26.00 8.32 -18.20
N ALA A 339 -24.76 8.78 -18.32
CA ALA A 339 -24.33 9.63 -19.43
C ALA A 339 -24.42 8.92 -20.79
N ALA A 340 -24.23 7.59 -20.81
CA ALA A 340 -24.40 6.76 -21.99
C ALA A 340 -25.88 6.47 -22.33
N GLY A 341 -26.82 6.67 -21.40
CA GLY A 341 -28.24 6.31 -21.57
C GLY A 341 -28.52 4.80 -21.51
N THR A 342 -27.62 4.01 -20.91
CA THR A 342 -27.68 2.55 -20.87
C THR A 342 -28.05 1.99 -19.50
N LYS A 343 -28.26 2.85 -18.49
CA LYS A 343 -28.48 2.46 -17.09
C LYS A 343 -29.62 1.46 -16.86
N ASP A 344 -30.61 1.46 -17.75
CA ASP A 344 -31.80 0.61 -17.65
C ASP A 344 -31.67 -0.71 -18.42
N TYR A 345 -30.54 -0.95 -19.10
CA TYR A 345 -30.29 -2.19 -19.79
C TYR A 345 -29.93 -3.30 -18.80
N ARG A 346 -30.65 -4.41 -18.84
CA ARG A 346 -30.51 -5.52 -17.89
C ARG A 346 -29.05 -6.03 -17.75
N GLY A 347 -28.32 -6.16 -18.85
CA GLY A 347 -26.92 -6.60 -18.82
C GLY A 347 -26.00 -5.55 -18.17
N VAL A 348 -26.26 -4.26 -18.41
CA VAL A 348 -25.53 -3.16 -17.77
C VAL A 348 -25.79 -3.16 -16.26
N GLN A 349 -27.06 -3.32 -15.84
CA GLN A 349 -27.41 -3.40 -14.42
C GLN A 349 -26.74 -4.59 -13.73
N ALA A 350 -26.63 -5.74 -14.39
CA ALA A 350 -25.94 -6.89 -13.85
C ALA A 350 -24.44 -6.63 -13.64
N ASN A 351 -23.76 -6.03 -14.62
CA ASN A 351 -22.34 -5.67 -14.50
C ASN A 351 -22.08 -4.62 -13.40
N VAL A 352 -22.91 -3.58 -13.33
CA VAL A 352 -22.84 -2.55 -12.28
C VAL A 352 -23.07 -3.19 -10.89
N GLY A 353 -24.05 -4.07 -10.80
CA GLY A 353 -24.35 -4.85 -9.59
C GLY A 353 -23.15 -5.68 -9.11
N GLU A 354 -22.45 -6.33 -10.05
CA GLU A 354 -21.25 -7.11 -9.72
C GLU A 354 -20.11 -6.21 -9.20
N VAL A 355 -19.88 -5.04 -9.82
CA VAL A 355 -18.87 -4.08 -9.32
C VAL A 355 -19.22 -3.60 -7.91
N ILE A 356 -20.50 -3.32 -7.63
CA ILE A 356 -20.96 -2.94 -6.29
C ILE A 356 -20.78 -4.09 -5.29
N ALA A 357 -21.02 -5.34 -5.68
CA ALA A 357 -20.81 -6.51 -4.83
C ALA A 357 -19.32 -6.66 -4.44
N TRP A 358 -18.40 -6.51 -5.39
CA TRP A 358 -16.97 -6.47 -5.11
C TRP A 358 -16.59 -5.35 -4.15
N ARG A 359 -17.08 -4.15 -4.37
CA ARG A 359 -16.91 -3.02 -3.45
C ARG A 359 -17.38 -3.36 -2.02
N ASN A 360 -18.57 -3.93 -1.88
CA ASN A 360 -19.14 -4.30 -0.59
C ASN A 360 -18.29 -5.36 0.13
N LEU A 361 -17.75 -6.34 -0.61
CA LEU A 361 -16.87 -7.36 -0.06
C LEU A 361 -15.61 -6.75 0.58
N PHE A 362 -14.94 -5.80 -0.08
CA PHE A 362 -13.74 -5.17 0.48
C PHE A 362 -14.06 -4.34 1.74
N TRP A 363 -15.21 -3.66 1.78
CA TRP A 363 -15.66 -2.99 3.00
C TRP A 363 -15.94 -3.98 4.12
N ALA A 364 -16.57 -5.10 3.84
CA ALA A 364 -16.84 -6.16 4.82
C ALA A 364 -15.55 -6.78 5.37
N LEU A 365 -14.57 -7.08 4.50
CA LEU A 365 -13.25 -7.59 4.93
C LEU A 365 -12.50 -6.57 5.78
N SER A 366 -12.49 -5.29 5.38
CA SER A 366 -11.89 -4.21 6.16
C SER A 366 -12.52 -4.07 7.55
N ASP A 367 -13.84 -4.21 7.65
CA ASP A 367 -14.57 -4.15 8.93
C ASP A 367 -14.29 -5.38 9.80
N ALA A 368 -14.31 -6.58 9.22
CA ALA A 368 -14.05 -7.83 9.92
C ALA A 368 -12.65 -7.87 10.57
N MET A 369 -11.63 -7.33 9.91
CA MET A 369 -10.27 -7.28 10.46
C MET A 369 -10.18 -6.49 11.77
N VAL A 370 -10.93 -5.41 11.92
CA VAL A 370 -10.82 -4.50 13.07
C VAL A 370 -11.83 -4.79 14.19
N ARG A 371 -12.94 -5.49 13.87
CA ARG A 371 -13.96 -5.84 14.85
C ARG A 371 -13.70 -7.14 15.62
N ASP A 372 -12.76 -7.95 15.15
CA ASP A 372 -12.33 -9.18 15.80
C ASP A 372 -10.84 -9.12 16.12
N PRO A 373 -10.39 -8.21 17.04
CA PRO A 373 -8.99 -8.03 17.35
C PRO A 373 -8.37 -9.29 17.96
N ARG A 374 -7.10 -9.54 17.64
CA ARG A 374 -6.32 -10.62 18.22
C ARG A 374 -5.39 -10.09 19.31
N PRO A 375 -5.36 -10.71 20.51
CA PRO A 375 -4.34 -10.39 21.51
C PRO A 375 -2.93 -10.53 20.93
N TRP A 376 -2.04 -9.63 21.33
CA TRP A 376 -0.66 -9.65 20.84
C TRP A 376 0.34 -9.62 22.00
N ILE A 377 1.00 -8.51 22.28
CA ILE A 377 2.03 -8.37 23.31
C ILE A 377 1.50 -7.46 24.41
N GLY A 378 1.58 -7.91 25.68
CA GLY A 378 1.05 -7.14 26.80
C GLY A 378 -0.44 -6.87 26.65
N ASP A 379 -0.83 -5.60 26.69
CA ASP A 379 -2.21 -5.12 26.50
C ASP A 379 -2.52 -4.67 25.07
N TYR A 380 -1.58 -4.86 24.13
CA TYR A 380 -1.78 -4.50 22.73
C TYR A 380 -2.54 -5.59 21.95
N VAL A 381 -3.25 -5.14 20.92
CA VAL A 381 -4.00 -6.00 20.02
C VAL A 381 -3.58 -5.76 18.57
N LEU A 382 -3.77 -6.77 17.73
CA LEU A 382 -3.61 -6.66 16.28
C LEU A 382 -4.97 -6.89 15.59
N PRO A 383 -5.15 -6.35 14.37
CA PRO A 383 -6.25 -6.75 13.52
C PRO A 383 -6.25 -8.25 13.27
N ASN A 384 -7.42 -8.84 13.06
CA ASN A 384 -7.53 -10.23 12.61
C ASN A 384 -6.93 -10.35 11.19
N VAL A 385 -5.91 -11.18 11.05
CA VAL A 385 -5.21 -11.38 9.78
C VAL A 385 -5.96 -12.29 8.81
N ASP A 386 -6.89 -13.13 9.27
CA ASP A 386 -7.61 -14.09 8.42
C ASP A 386 -8.43 -13.40 7.31
N PRO A 387 -9.27 -12.37 7.60
CA PRO A 387 -9.89 -11.58 6.55
C PRO A 387 -8.89 -10.80 5.70
N GLY A 388 -7.72 -10.45 6.26
CA GLY A 388 -6.62 -9.79 5.56
C GLY A 388 -5.97 -10.70 4.52
N ASN A 389 -5.71 -11.96 4.85
CA ASN A 389 -5.22 -12.97 3.91
C ASN A 389 -6.23 -13.21 2.77
N ALA A 390 -7.52 -13.28 3.12
CA ALA A 390 -8.58 -13.38 2.11
C ALA A 390 -8.60 -12.16 1.18
N TYR A 391 -8.49 -10.93 1.74
CA TYR A 391 -8.36 -9.70 0.97
C TYR A 391 -7.22 -9.76 -0.04
N GLN A 392 -6.02 -10.15 0.39
CA GLN A 392 -4.85 -10.18 -0.49
C GLN A 392 -5.07 -11.12 -1.69
N ILE A 393 -5.63 -12.31 -1.47
CA ILE A 393 -5.91 -13.28 -2.53
C ILE A 393 -7.00 -12.74 -3.48
N ILE A 394 -8.10 -12.24 -2.92
CA ILE A 394 -9.26 -11.77 -3.69
C ILE A 394 -8.93 -10.52 -4.50
N ALA A 395 -8.13 -9.60 -3.97
CA ALA A 395 -7.73 -8.37 -4.66
C ALA A 395 -7.02 -8.65 -6.00
N THR A 396 -6.20 -9.71 -6.06
CA THR A 396 -5.48 -10.10 -7.29
C THR A 396 -6.41 -10.50 -8.44
N MET A 397 -7.62 -10.96 -8.13
CA MET A 397 -8.63 -11.37 -9.10
C MET A 397 -9.66 -10.27 -9.35
N ALA A 398 -10.10 -9.60 -8.28
CA ALA A 398 -11.21 -8.67 -8.31
C ALA A 398 -10.91 -7.41 -9.13
N TYR A 399 -9.71 -6.84 -9.01
CA TYR A 399 -9.41 -5.57 -9.66
C TYR A 399 -9.41 -5.69 -11.19
N SER A 400 -8.77 -6.71 -11.75
CA SER A 400 -8.80 -7.00 -13.19
C SER A 400 -10.22 -7.33 -13.67
N LYS A 401 -11.01 -8.07 -12.87
CA LYS A 401 -12.41 -8.37 -13.19
C LYS A 401 -13.27 -7.09 -13.22
N ILE A 402 -13.10 -6.20 -12.24
CA ILE A 402 -13.81 -4.91 -12.18
C ILE A 402 -13.47 -4.06 -13.40
N LYS A 403 -12.18 -3.94 -13.75
CA LYS A 403 -11.73 -3.23 -14.94
C LYS A 403 -12.40 -3.78 -16.20
N TYR A 404 -12.36 -5.09 -16.39
CA TYR A 404 -13.01 -5.76 -17.51
C TYR A 404 -14.53 -5.49 -17.59
N LEU A 405 -15.22 -5.51 -16.45
CA LEU A 405 -16.66 -5.17 -16.39
C LEU A 405 -16.93 -3.74 -16.82
N ILE A 406 -16.08 -2.79 -16.43
CA ILE A 406 -16.18 -1.39 -16.84
C ILE A 406 -15.98 -1.25 -18.35
N GLU A 407 -14.95 -1.87 -18.90
CA GLU A 407 -14.63 -1.87 -20.33
C GLU A 407 -15.78 -2.47 -21.16
N GLN A 408 -16.35 -3.59 -20.73
CA GLN A 408 -17.53 -4.18 -21.37
C GLN A 408 -18.77 -3.29 -21.27
N THR A 409 -18.98 -2.61 -20.14
CA THR A 409 -20.20 -1.85 -19.87
C THR A 409 -20.19 -0.51 -20.60
N VAL A 410 -19.07 0.19 -20.63
CA VAL A 410 -18.91 1.51 -21.24
C VAL A 410 -18.44 1.40 -22.70
N ALA A 411 -17.71 0.36 -23.02
CA ALA A 411 -17.24 -0.01 -24.36
C ALA A 411 -16.60 1.19 -25.12
N SER A 412 -16.97 1.43 -26.35
CA SER A 412 -16.46 2.52 -27.19
C SER A 412 -16.70 3.93 -26.61
N GLY A 413 -17.57 4.06 -25.63
CA GLY A 413 -17.75 5.32 -24.89
C GLY A 413 -16.48 5.84 -24.22
N LEU A 414 -15.54 4.94 -23.88
CA LEU A 414 -14.24 5.26 -23.31
C LEU A 414 -13.25 5.88 -24.31
N ILE A 415 -13.41 5.62 -25.61
CA ILE A 415 -12.51 6.12 -26.67
C ILE A 415 -13.17 7.15 -27.60
N TYR A 416 -14.48 7.33 -27.50
CA TYR A 416 -15.22 8.35 -28.23
C TYR A 416 -15.08 9.69 -27.51
N LEU A 417 -13.89 10.29 -27.65
CA LEU A 417 -13.44 11.49 -26.95
C LEU A 417 -12.74 12.44 -27.92
N ASN A 418 -12.73 13.73 -27.59
CA ASN A 418 -11.89 14.72 -28.26
C ASN A 418 -10.44 14.64 -27.75
N SER A 419 -9.51 15.20 -28.53
CA SER A 419 -8.07 15.09 -28.26
C SER A 419 -7.64 15.84 -26.99
N HIS A 420 -8.10 17.07 -26.80
CA HIS A 420 -7.64 17.96 -25.74
C HIS A 420 -8.75 18.92 -25.28
N ALA A 421 -8.67 19.39 -24.05
CA ALA A 421 -9.59 20.38 -23.49
C ALA A 421 -9.72 21.67 -24.34
N SER A 422 -8.68 22.04 -25.09
CA SER A 422 -8.70 23.20 -25.99
C SER A 422 -9.69 23.07 -27.16
N ASP A 423 -10.07 21.84 -27.53
CA ASP A 423 -11.07 21.63 -28.59
C ASP A 423 -12.42 22.27 -28.22
N PHE A 424 -12.76 22.30 -26.93
CA PHE A 424 -13.95 23.02 -26.44
C PHE A 424 -13.86 24.54 -26.55
N LYS A 425 -12.66 25.09 -26.78
CA LYS A 425 -12.42 26.54 -26.94
C LYS A 425 -12.31 26.94 -28.40
N ASN A 426 -12.26 25.99 -29.35
CA ASN A 426 -12.20 26.27 -30.77
C ASN A 426 -13.60 26.54 -31.31
N PRO A 427 -13.93 27.78 -31.78
CA PRO A 427 -15.26 28.12 -32.23
C PRO A 427 -15.72 27.39 -33.48
N GLU A 428 -14.80 26.92 -34.32
CA GLU A 428 -15.13 26.19 -35.56
C GLU A 428 -15.67 24.79 -35.28
N ILE A 429 -15.13 24.08 -34.26
CA ILE A 429 -15.53 22.70 -33.96
C ILE A 429 -16.45 22.61 -32.73
N ARG A 430 -16.51 23.64 -31.89
CA ARG A 430 -17.36 23.66 -30.67
C ARG A 430 -18.81 23.28 -30.94
N PRO A 431 -19.50 23.80 -31.96
CA PRO A 431 -20.89 23.43 -32.25
C PRO A 431 -21.05 21.94 -32.57
N TYR A 432 -20.07 21.34 -33.24
CA TYR A 432 -20.08 19.91 -33.55
C TYR A 432 -19.84 19.06 -32.30
N ILE A 433 -18.89 19.45 -31.44
CA ILE A 433 -18.62 18.78 -30.15
C ILE A 433 -19.90 18.82 -29.30
N ASP A 434 -20.50 19.98 -29.12
CA ASP A 434 -21.72 20.15 -28.31
C ASP A 434 -22.88 19.29 -28.81
N ARG A 435 -23.02 19.17 -30.13
CA ARG A 435 -24.09 18.38 -30.74
C ARG A 435 -23.81 16.89 -30.70
N PHE A 436 -22.61 16.44 -31.08
CA PHE A 436 -22.34 15.05 -31.37
C PHE A 436 -21.65 14.32 -30.21
N MET A 437 -21.00 15.01 -29.26
CA MET A 437 -20.37 14.39 -28.09
C MET A 437 -21.17 14.55 -26.79
N ARG A 438 -22.38 15.11 -26.85
CA ARG A 438 -23.28 15.19 -25.69
C ARG A 438 -23.66 13.79 -25.19
N GLY A 439 -23.95 13.68 -23.90
CA GLY A 439 -24.51 12.48 -23.29
C GLY A 439 -26.03 12.44 -23.30
N SER A 440 -26.58 11.38 -22.76
CA SER A 440 -27.98 11.20 -22.41
C SER A 440 -28.30 11.85 -21.07
N ASN A 441 -29.57 11.87 -20.68
CA ASN A 441 -30.02 12.29 -19.34
C ASN A 441 -29.54 13.71 -18.93
N GLY A 442 -29.45 14.63 -19.89
CA GLY A 442 -29.07 16.02 -19.62
C GLY A 442 -27.57 16.30 -19.57
N TYR A 443 -26.72 15.30 -19.76
CA TYR A 443 -25.26 15.51 -19.84
C TYR A 443 -24.93 16.27 -21.13
N ASN A 444 -24.38 17.49 -21.01
CA ASN A 444 -23.78 18.19 -22.13
C ASN A 444 -22.48 17.51 -22.59
N ALA A 445 -21.88 17.98 -23.68
CA ALA A 445 -20.68 17.37 -24.24
C ALA A 445 -19.47 17.49 -23.30
N GLU A 446 -19.30 18.64 -22.63
CA GLU A 446 -18.20 18.89 -21.70
C GLU A 446 -18.27 17.97 -20.48
N ASP A 447 -19.46 17.85 -19.86
CA ASP A 447 -19.67 16.98 -18.70
C ASP A 447 -19.46 15.50 -19.04
N ARG A 448 -20.00 15.05 -20.19
CA ARG A 448 -19.79 13.67 -20.65
C ARG A 448 -18.32 13.39 -20.92
N VAL A 449 -17.65 14.23 -21.67
CA VAL A 449 -16.24 14.03 -22.01
C VAL A 449 -15.36 14.06 -20.77
N LYS A 450 -15.58 15.02 -19.87
CA LYS A 450 -14.88 15.12 -18.59
C LYS A 450 -15.01 13.82 -17.77
N LEU A 451 -16.22 13.26 -17.69
CA LEU A 451 -16.48 12.00 -16.99
C LEU A 451 -15.75 10.82 -17.64
N MET A 452 -15.84 10.70 -18.96
CA MET A 452 -15.20 9.59 -19.68
C MET A 452 -13.67 9.68 -19.65
N LYS A 453 -13.09 10.87 -19.72
CA LYS A 453 -11.65 11.08 -19.55
C LYS A 453 -11.19 10.73 -18.14
N LEU A 454 -11.96 11.06 -17.11
CA LEU A 454 -11.66 10.65 -15.74
C LEU A 454 -11.72 9.12 -15.60
N LEU A 455 -12.71 8.47 -16.18
CA LEU A 455 -12.82 7.01 -16.17
C LEU A 455 -11.69 6.36 -16.97
N TRP A 456 -11.35 6.89 -18.14
CA TRP A 456 -10.21 6.44 -18.95
C TRP A 456 -8.89 6.55 -18.17
N ASP A 457 -8.63 7.71 -17.55
CA ASP A 457 -7.42 7.94 -16.76
C ASP A 457 -7.33 6.99 -15.55
N SER A 458 -8.48 6.58 -15.01
CA SER A 458 -8.52 5.66 -13.87
C SER A 458 -8.14 4.21 -14.21
N ILE A 459 -8.43 3.72 -15.43
CA ILE A 459 -8.33 2.28 -15.75
C ILE A 459 -7.47 1.95 -16.98
N ALA A 460 -7.25 2.90 -17.91
CA ALA A 460 -6.76 2.57 -19.24
C ALA A 460 -5.47 3.31 -19.65
N THR A 461 -5.11 4.41 -18.99
CA THR A 461 -3.83 5.09 -19.20
C THR A 461 -2.68 4.30 -18.57
N GLU A 462 -1.43 4.70 -18.81
CA GLU A 462 -0.26 4.15 -18.10
C GLU A 462 -0.41 4.23 -16.58
N PHE A 463 -1.00 5.32 -16.07
CA PHE A 463 -1.35 5.47 -14.67
C PHE A 463 -2.37 4.39 -14.22
N GLY A 464 -3.45 4.21 -14.97
CA GLY A 464 -4.45 3.18 -14.70
C GLY A 464 -3.86 1.76 -14.73
N GLY A 465 -3.01 1.46 -15.72
CA GLY A 465 -2.31 0.19 -15.85
C GLY A 465 -1.33 -0.08 -14.70
N ARG A 466 -0.56 0.94 -14.28
CA ARG A 466 0.32 0.84 -13.11
C ARG A 466 -0.49 0.56 -11.84
N HIS A 467 -1.66 1.17 -11.70
CA HIS A 467 -2.50 0.93 -10.54
C HIS A 467 -3.18 -0.44 -10.56
N GLU A 468 -3.51 -1.00 -11.72
CA GLU A 468 -3.94 -2.40 -11.83
C GLU A 468 -2.83 -3.34 -11.36
N LEU A 469 -1.61 -3.17 -11.87
CA LEU A 469 -0.44 -3.94 -11.46
C LEU A 469 -0.18 -3.82 -9.94
N TYR A 470 -0.35 -2.62 -9.39
CA TYR A 470 -0.21 -2.36 -7.96
C TYR A 470 -1.21 -3.17 -7.12
N GLU A 471 -2.50 -3.20 -7.49
CA GLU A 471 -3.51 -3.94 -6.75
C GLU A 471 -3.30 -5.47 -6.84
N ILE A 472 -2.83 -5.97 -7.98
CA ILE A 472 -2.51 -7.39 -8.18
C ILE A 472 -1.31 -7.81 -7.31
N ASN A 473 -0.30 -6.95 -7.17
CA ASN A 473 0.97 -7.29 -6.51
C ASN A 473 1.15 -6.60 -5.15
N TYR A 474 0.08 -6.03 -4.57
CA TYR A 474 0.17 -5.28 -3.31
C TYR A 474 0.81 -6.06 -2.17
N GLY A 475 0.48 -7.32 -2.01
CA GLY A 475 0.96 -8.20 -0.94
C GLY A 475 2.17 -9.06 -1.30
N GLY A 476 2.74 -8.90 -2.49
CA GLY A 476 3.79 -9.78 -3.03
C GLY A 476 3.30 -10.64 -4.20
N SER A 477 4.02 -11.72 -4.52
CA SER A 477 3.58 -12.64 -5.57
C SER A 477 2.28 -13.37 -5.18
N THR A 478 1.46 -13.69 -6.17
CA THR A 478 0.19 -14.41 -5.94
C THR A 478 0.39 -15.78 -5.29
N GLU A 479 1.50 -16.44 -5.57
CA GLU A 479 1.87 -17.71 -4.94
C GLU A 479 2.15 -17.51 -3.45
N GLU A 480 2.97 -16.53 -3.10
CA GLU A 480 3.38 -16.28 -1.73
C GLU A 480 2.21 -15.86 -0.83
N ILE A 481 1.32 -15.00 -1.35
CA ILE A 481 0.08 -14.61 -0.67
C ILE A 481 -0.77 -15.84 -0.32
N ARG A 482 -0.92 -16.78 -1.24
CA ARG A 482 -1.68 -18.03 -1.00
C ARG A 482 -1.01 -18.91 0.05
N ARG A 483 0.32 -19.01 0.03
CA ARG A 483 1.10 -19.72 1.04
C ARG A 483 0.95 -19.10 2.43
N TYR A 484 0.92 -17.77 2.54
CA TYR A 484 0.68 -17.10 3.82
C TYR A 484 -0.67 -17.44 4.42
N ALA A 485 -1.72 -17.60 3.63
CA ALA A 485 -3.03 -18.03 4.13
C ALA A 485 -2.97 -19.46 4.73
N LEU A 486 -2.26 -20.39 4.07
CA LEU A 486 -2.04 -21.75 4.59
C LEU A 486 -1.20 -21.73 5.88
N PHE A 487 -0.07 -21.04 5.87
CA PHE A 487 0.81 -20.98 7.04
C PHE A 487 0.16 -20.24 8.22
N GLY A 488 -0.66 -19.24 7.95
CA GLY A 488 -1.49 -18.58 8.96
C GLY A 488 -2.48 -19.54 9.61
N ALA A 489 -3.16 -20.37 8.82
CA ALA A 489 -4.06 -21.39 9.33
C ALA A 489 -3.33 -22.48 10.16
N ILE A 490 -2.13 -22.88 9.73
CA ILE A 490 -1.30 -23.83 10.48
C ILE A 490 -0.85 -23.19 11.80
N GLY A 491 -0.27 -22.01 11.77
CA GLY A 491 0.27 -21.32 12.95
C GLY A 491 -0.80 -20.93 13.99
N SER A 492 -2.04 -20.69 13.57
CA SER A 492 -3.18 -20.40 14.45
C SER A 492 -3.90 -21.64 15.00
N GLY A 493 -3.53 -22.86 14.57
CA GLY A 493 -4.24 -24.10 14.89
C GLY A 493 -5.55 -24.31 14.12
N ASN A 494 -5.94 -23.37 13.24
CA ASN A 494 -7.14 -23.51 12.42
C ASN A 494 -7.07 -24.73 11.48
N ALA A 495 -5.88 -25.04 10.93
CA ALA A 495 -5.70 -26.18 10.05
C ALA A 495 -6.02 -27.51 10.74
N ASP A 496 -5.66 -27.67 12.02
CA ASP A 496 -5.96 -28.87 12.79
C ASP A 496 -7.45 -28.93 13.15
N ARG A 497 -8.06 -27.80 13.44
CA ARG A 497 -9.53 -27.72 13.62
C ARG A 497 -10.29 -28.13 12.37
N PHE A 498 -9.83 -27.72 11.18
CA PHE A 498 -10.46 -28.10 9.92
C PHE A 498 -10.30 -29.61 9.65
N LYS A 499 -9.11 -30.17 9.90
CA LYS A 499 -8.87 -31.62 9.81
C LYS A 499 -9.76 -32.39 10.77
N GLY A 500 -9.79 -31.99 12.04
CA GLY A 500 -10.63 -32.62 13.07
C GLY A 500 -12.10 -32.62 12.72
N PHE A 501 -12.63 -31.54 12.07
CA PHE A 501 -14.01 -31.52 11.61
C PHE A 501 -14.27 -32.51 10.46
N ALA A 502 -13.31 -32.68 9.54
CA ALA A 502 -13.39 -33.72 8.50
C ALA A 502 -13.29 -35.12 9.08
N GLU A 503 -12.38 -35.35 10.05
CA GLU A 503 -12.20 -36.61 10.76
C GLU A 503 -13.46 -37.02 11.55
N GLN A 504 -14.16 -36.04 12.12
CA GLN A 504 -15.47 -36.29 12.76
C GLN A 504 -16.46 -36.91 11.78
N CYS A 505 -16.60 -36.36 10.57
CA CYS A 505 -17.46 -36.94 9.55
C CYS A 505 -16.98 -38.34 9.12
N MET A 506 -15.65 -38.51 8.92
CA MET A 506 -15.06 -39.79 8.54
C MET A 506 -15.25 -40.89 9.59
N ALA A 507 -15.40 -40.53 10.85
CA ALA A 507 -15.63 -41.45 11.95
C ALA A 507 -17.08 -42.00 12.00
N GLU A 508 -17.99 -41.42 11.26
CA GLU A 508 -19.41 -41.80 11.22
C GLU A 508 -19.71 -43.00 10.32
N TYR A 509 -18.73 -43.45 9.50
CA TYR A 509 -18.89 -44.57 8.56
C TYR A 509 -17.57 -45.34 8.36
N ASP A 510 -17.68 -46.57 7.85
CA ASP A 510 -16.56 -47.37 7.39
C ASP A 510 -16.97 -48.27 6.21
N LEU A 511 -16.16 -49.31 5.91
CA LEU A 511 -16.45 -50.28 4.82
C LEU A 511 -17.70 -51.09 5.06
N ASP A 512 -18.13 -51.21 6.31
CA ASP A 512 -19.29 -52.05 6.70
C ASP A 512 -20.59 -51.21 6.81
N GLY A 513 -20.53 -49.88 6.66
CA GLY A 513 -21.67 -48.98 6.70
C GLY A 513 -21.58 -47.86 7.71
N TRP A 514 -22.73 -47.41 8.18
CA TRP A 514 -22.80 -46.32 9.19
C TRP A 514 -22.46 -46.79 10.58
N ARG A 515 -21.65 -46.00 11.29
CA ARG A 515 -21.37 -46.17 12.71
C ARG A 515 -22.32 -45.36 13.62
N VAL A 516 -23.16 -44.50 13.05
CA VAL A 516 -24.15 -43.69 13.74
C VAL A 516 -25.49 -44.46 13.80
N PRO A 517 -26.03 -44.74 15.02
CA PRO A 517 -27.12 -45.71 15.15
C PRO A 517 -28.49 -45.20 14.70
N ASP A 518 -28.64 -43.91 14.39
CA ASP A 518 -29.87 -43.26 13.95
C ASP A 518 -29.93 -43.11 12.40
N LEU A 519 -28.93 -43.57 11.70
CA LEU A 519 -28.93 -43.58 10.26
C LEU A 519 -29.26 -44.97 9.70
N THR A 520 -30.04 -45.02 8.61
CA THR A 520 -30.46 -46.26 7.96
C THR A 520 -29.29 -46.88 7.20
N ASP A 521 -29.12 -48.22 7.32
CA ASP A 521 -28.10 -48.93 6.56
C ASP A 521 -28.35 -48.77 5.06
N PRO A 522 -27.34 -48.40 4.24
CA PRO A 522 -27.44 -48.28 2.80
C PRO A 522 -27.92 -49.56 2.12
N GLY A 523 -27.67 -50.73 2.73
CA GLY A 523 -28.16 -52.03 2.24
C GLY A 523 -29.66 -52.15 2.20
N GLU A 524 -30.39 -51.42 3.09
CA GLU A 524 -31.85 -51.45 3.17
C GLU A 524 -32.54 -50.56 2.12
N LEU A 525 -31.89 -49.50 1.66
CA LEU A 525 -32.47 -48.49 0.76
C LEU A 525 -31.76 -48.36 -0.58
N SER A 526 -30.69 -49.13 -0.83
CA SER A 526 -29.93 -48.97 -2.06
C SER A 526 -30.64 -49.57 -3.27
N TYR A 527 -30.53 -48.91 -4.45
CA TYR A 527 -30.99 -49.40 -5.73
C TYR A 527 -30.41 -50.81 -6.07
N HIS A 528 -29.25 -51.16 -5.52
CA HIS A 528 -28.64 -52.48 -5.69
C HIS A 528 -29.29 -53.56 -4.83
N ALA A 529 -29.79 -53.25 -3.64
CA ALA A 529 -30.56 -54.19 -2.82
C ALA A 529 -31.92 -54.50 -3.44
N THR A 530 -32.62 -53.50 -4.00
CA THR A 530 -33.88 -53.72 -4.75
C THR A 530 -33.67 -54.49 -6.05
N ARG A 531 -32.55 -54.35 -6.75
CA ARG A 531 -32.24 -55.13 -7.94
C ARG A 531 -32.02 -56.63 -7.66
N ARG A 532 -31.46 -56.97 -6.49
CA ARG A 532 -31.26 -58.38 -6.08
C ARG A 532 -32.56 -59.10 -5.77
N SER A 533 -33.63 -58.38 -5.46
CA SER A 533 -34.95 -58.97 -5.20
C SER A 533 -35.77 -59.19 -6.47
N PHE A 534 -35.31 -58.78 -7.65
CA PHE A 534 -35.97 -58.95 -8.94
C PHE A 534 -35.28 -59.98 -9.86
N THR A 535 -34.20 -60.63 -9.37
CA THR A 535 -33.56 -61.74 -10.06
C THR A 535 -33.81 -63.03 -9.30
#